data_9d305b057ed7089694779440a455d680
#
_entry.id   9d305b057ed7089694779440a455d680
#
_cell.length_a   1.000
_cell.length_b   1.000
_cell.length_c   1.000
_cell.angle_alpha   90.00
_cell.angle_beta   90.00
_cell.angle_gamma   90.00
#
_symmetry.space_group_name_H-M   'P 1'
#
loop_
_entity.id
_entity.type
_entity.pdbx_description
1 polymer ?
#
loop_
_entity_poly.entity_id
_entity_poly.type
_entity_poly.pdbx_seq_one_letter_code
_entity_poly.pdbx_strand_id
1 'polypeptide(L)'
;ETQQWQYKAGLRDYLTQTLNGDPVIPLFEGEGFADANHDSFAEGEGASWAVAFTEDGAPVRESYVNLIPTSAGGTHDSGLRDGLFTAVKSFIELHGLLPKGVKLMPEDVFARASYVLSAKVLDPQFQGQIKERLNSRDAVRLVSSFVRPALELWLNQHVDYGKKLAELAIKAAQFRQKAGQKVEKRKGSGVAVLPGKLTDCESKDLAHNEVFLVEGDSAGG
;
A
#
# COMPACT_ATOMS: atom_id res chain seq x y z
N GLU A 1 -1.76 31.82 21.46
CA GLU A 1 -0.60 31.69 20.55
C GLU A 1 -1.11 31.37 19.16
N THR A 2 -0.66 32.16 18.16
CA THR A 2 -1.00 31.92 16.75
C THR A 2 0.13 31.11 16.16
N GLN A 3 -0.14 29.92 15.65
CA GLN A 3 0.82 29.10 14.94
C GLN A 3 0.49 29.21 13.44
N GLN A 4 1.55 29.36 12.62
CA GLN A 4 1.42 29.37 11.16
C GLN A 4 2.18 28.20 10.58
N TRP A 5 1.53 27.43 9.69
CA TRP A 5 2.14 26.37 8.92
C TRP A 5 2.11 26.75 7.44
N GLN A 6 3.23 26.62 6.77
CA GLN A 6 3.33 26.84 5.33
C GLN A 6 4.23 25.79 4.70
N TYR A 7 3.68 25.07 3.74
CA TYR A 7 4.38 24.09 2.93
C TYR A 7 4.53 24.65 1.51
N LYS A 8 5.72 25.14 1.16
CA LYS A 8 5.97 25.84 -0.10
C LYS A 8 5.79 24.94 -1.32
N ALA A 9 6.20 23.67 -1.23
CA ALA A 9 6.00 22.63 -2.24
C ALA A 9 4.79 21.72 -1.91
N GLY A 10 3.79 22.22 -1.19
CA GLY A 10 2.53 21.55 -0.95
C GLY A 10 2.66 20.17 -0.27
N LEU A 11 2.03 19.16 -0.84
CA LEU A 11 1.98 17.81 -0.27
C LEU A 11 3.36 17.16 -0.14
N ARG A 12 4.30 17.50 -1.03
CA ARG A 12 5.68 17.02 -0.98
C ARG A 12 6.39 17.43 0.29
N ASP A 13 6.36 18.74 0.62
CA ASP A 13 7.03 19.26 1.82
C ASP A 13 6.42 18.65 3.08
N TYR A 14 5.09 18.54 3.10
CA TYR A 14 4.38 17.91 4.20
C TYR A 14 4.79 16.45 4.38
N LEU A 15 4.75 15.66 3.32
CA LEU A 15 5.16 14.24 3.38
C LEU A 15 6.62 14.11 3.82
N THR A 16 7.52 14.93 3.28
CA THR A 16 8.95 14.89 3.63
C THR A 16 9.18 15.11 5.14
N GLN A 17 8.39 15.99 5.78
CA GLN A 17 8.52 16.26 7.21
C GLN A 17 7.93 15.15 8.09
N THR A 18 6.99 14.38 7.58
CA THR A 18 6.31 13.32 8.33
C THR A 18 6.88 11.92 8.10
N LEU A 19 7.76 11.75 7.10
CA LEU A 19 8.37 10.45 6.78
C LEU A 19 9.19 9.88 7.95
N ASN A 20 9.02 8.57 8.14
CA ASN A 20 9.83 7.76 9.04
C ASN A 20 10.81 6.93 8.21
N GLY A 21 11.98 7.48 7.93
CA GLY A 21 13.04 6.84 7.14
C GLY A 21 13.31 7.56 5.82
N ASP A 22 14.44 7.21 5.20
CA ASP A 22 14.88 7.82 3.96
C ASP A 22 14.20 7.16 2.74
N PRO A 23 13.70 7.95 1.78
CA PRO A 23 13.13 7.40 0.57
C PRO A 23 14.24 6.82 -0.34
N VAL A 24 13.99 5.62 -0.90
CA VAL A 24 14.93 4.91 -1.79
C VAL A 24 15.10 5.59 -3.15
N ILE A 25 14.12 6.39 -3.54
CA ILE A 25 14.09 7.21 -4.75
C ILE A 25 13.46 8.57 -4.41
N PRO A 26 13.66 9.62 -5.20
CA PRO A 26 12.95 10.89 -5.01
C PRO A 26 11.45 10.70 -4.91
N LEU A 27 10.77 11.60 -4.20
CA LEU A 27 9.32 11.54 -4.06
C LEU A 27 8.64 11.67 -5.43
N PHE A 28 7.67 10.79 -5.69
CA PHE A 28 6.76 10.91 -6.81
C PHE A 28 5.60 11.83 -6.42
N GLU A 29 5.52 12.97 -7.05
CA GLU A 29 4.45 13.95 -6.81
C GLU A 29 3.75 14.32 -8.11
N GLY A 30 2.51 14.74 -8.01
CA GLY A 30 1.74 15.19 -9.15
C GLY A 30 0.31 15.56 -8.80
N GLU A 31 -0.38 16.01 -9.81
CA GLU A 31 -1.80 16.26 -9.78
C GLU A 31 -2.42 15.98 -11.14
N GLY A 32 -3.69 15.64 -11.14
CA GLY A 32 -4.47 15.47 -12.35
C GLY A 32 -5.93 15.74 -12.06
N PHE A 33 -6.54 16.59 -12.89
CA PHE A 33 -7.94 16.97 -12.79
C PHE A 33 -8.61 16.91 -14.16
N ALA A 34 -9.85 16.44 -14.17
CA ALA A 34 -10.67 16.43 -15.36
C ALA A 34 -10.97 17.85 -15.84
N ASP A 35 -10.85 18.10 -17.11
CA ASP A 35 -11.30 19.34 -17.77
C ASP A 35 -12.78 19.23 -18.18
N ALA A 36 -13.32 20.32 -18.75
CA ALA A 36 -14.71 20.41 -19.18
C ALA A 36 -15.09 19.41 -20.30
N ASN A 37 -14.11 18.82 -21.00
CA ASN A 37 -14.32 17.89 -22.10
C ASN A 37 -13.97 16.44 -21.71
N HIS A 38 -13.73 16.16 -20.45
CA HIS A 38 -13.36 14.82 -19.99
C HIS A 38 -14.55 13.84 -20.10
N ASP A 39 -14.35 12.71 -20.79
CA ASP A 39 -15.42 11.76 -21.13
C ASP A 39 -16.10 11.07 -19.91
N SER A 40 -15.43 11.02 -18.77
CA SER A 40 -15.83 10.16 -17.65
C SER A 40 -16.01 10.86 -16.32
N PHE A 41 -15.44 12.05 -16.13
CA PHE A 41 -15.45 12.76 -14.85
C PHE A 41 -15.85 14.22 -15.05
N ALA A 42 -16.45 14.80 -14.05
CA ALA A 42 -16.84 16.21 -14.08
C ALA A 42 -15.60 17.13 -13.99
N GLU A 43 -15.73 18.32 -14.56
CA GLU A 43 -14.68 19.33 -14.49
C GLU A 43 -14.22 19.59 -13.06
N GLY A 44 -12.91 19.54 -12.83
CA GLY A 44 -12.28 19.72 -11.53
C GLY A 44 -12.26 18.50 -10.62
N GLU A 45 -12.87 17.38 -11.00
CA GLU A 45 -12.65 16.10 -10.30
C GLU A 45 -11.25 15.56 -10.59
N GLY A 46 -10.60 14.99 -9.60
CA GLY A 46 -9.24 14.46 -9.75
C GLY A 46 -8.51 14.31 -8.42
N ALA A 47 -7.21 14.35 -8.45
CA ALA A 47 -6.39 14.23 -7.25
C ALA A 47 -5.04 14.93 -7.37
N SER A 48 -4.49 15.30 -6.21
CA SER A 48 -3.09 15.65 -6.02
C SER A 48 -2.46 14.64 -5.07
N TRP A 49 -1.21 14.28 -5.30
CA TRP A 49 -0.52 13.26 -4.50
C TRP A 49 0.97 13.57 -4.31
N ALA A 50 1.50 13.07 -3.21
CA ALA A 50 2.92 12.88 -2.98
C ALA A 50 3.13 11.47 -2.44
N VAL A 51 4.07 10.72 -3.01
CA VAL A 51 4.37 9.33 -2.66
C VAL A 51 5.87 9.16 -2.45
N ALA A 52 6.25 8.50 -1.37
CA ALA A 52 7.60 8.09 -1.07
C ALA A 52 7.67 6.57 -0.87
N PHE A 53 8.76 5.95 -1.27
CA PHE A 53 9.01 4.54 -1.02
C PHE A 53 10.22 4.40 -0.10
N THR A 54 10.05 3.68 1.03
CA THR A 54 11.09 3.49 2.05
C THR A 54 11.34 2.01 2.28
N GLU A 55 12.60 1.62 2.54
CA GLU A 55 12.91 0.23 2.94
C GLU A 55 12.52 -0.03 4.40
N ASP A 56 12.75 0.94 5.26
CA ASP A 56 12.55 0.86 6.70
C ASP A 56 11.50 1.87 7.18
N GLY A 57 11.11 1.73 8.44
CA GLY A 57 10.16 2.60 9.11
C GLY A 57 8.69 2.22 8.86
N ALA A 58 7.82 2.76 9.68
CA ALA A 58 6.38 2.62 9.51
C ALA A 58 5.90 3.58 8.40
N PRO A 59 5.14 3.11 7.41
CA PRO A 59 4.64 3.98 6.35
C PRO A 59 3.64 5.01 6.89
N VAL A 60 3.76 6.23 6.41
CA VAL A 60 2.81 7.33 6.66
C VAL A 60 1.77 7.30 5.55
N ARG A 61 0.49 7.27 5.89
CA ARG A 61 -0.61 7.21 4.93
C ARG A 61 -1.71 8.15 5.35
N GLU A 62 -1.86 9.21 4.61
CA GLU A 62 -2.89 10.20 4.84
C GLU A 62 -3.67 10.47 3.57
N SER A 63 -4.98 10.55 3.70
CA SER A 63 -5.84 10.86 2.56
C SER A 63 -6.97 11.81 2.94
N TYR A 64 -7.38 12.59 1.94
CA TYR A 64 -8.37 13.64 2.06
C TYR A 64 -9.31 13.58 0.86
N VAL A 65 -10.57 13.89 1.10
CA VAL A 65 -11.58 14.09 0.05
C VAL A 65 -12.24 15.44 0.27
N ASN A 66 -12.12 16.34 -0.72
CA ASN A 66 -12.63 17.71 -0.62
C ASN A 66 -12.16 18.41 0.68
N LEU A 67 -10.87 18.25 1.03
CA LEU A 67 -10.22 18.76 2.24
C LEU A 67 -10.68 18.10 3.56
N ILE A 68 -11.56 17.11 3.51
CA ILE A 68 -11.99 16.34 4.69
C ILE A 68 -11.03 15.16 4.87
N PRO A 69 -10.38 15.00 6.04
CA PRO A 69 -9.50 13.87 6.29
C PRO A 69 -10.30 12.55 6.33
N THR A 70 -9.78 11.53 5.63
CA THR A 70 -10.37 10.20 5.57
C THR A 70 -9.47 9.21 6.30
N SER A 71 -9.54 9.20 7.63
CA SER A 71 -8.68 8.40 8.51
C SER A 71 -8.78 6.88 8.28
N ALA A 72 -9.94 6.42 7.81
CA ALA A 72 -10.18 5.02 7.43
C ALA A 72 -10.01 4.78 5.91
N GLY A 73 -9.42 5.74 5.18
CA GLY A 73 -9.17 5.65 3.75
C GLY A 73 -10.43 5.57 2.90
N GLY A 74 -10.41 4.71 1.89
CA GLY A 74 -11.57 4.48 1.04
C GLY A 74 -11.23 4.14 -0.41
N THR A 75 -12.19 4.39 -1.28
CA THR A 75 -12.08 4.05 -2.71
C THR A 75 -11.01 4.89 -3.44
N HIS A 76 -10.76 6.13 -3.02
CA HIS A 76 -9.67 6.95 -3.56
C HIS A 76 -8.27 6.38 -3.22
N ASP A 77 -8.07 5.84 -2.00
CA ASP A 77 -6.84 5.12 -1.65
C ASP A 77 -6.68 3.84 -2.47
N SER A 78 -7.79 3.14 -2.70
CA SER A 78 -7.78 1.96 -3.58
C SER A 78 -7.37 2.34 -5.01
N GLY A 79 -7.78 3.51 -5.48
CA GLY A 79 -7.39 4.06 -6.78
C GLY A 79 -5.89 4.40 -6.84
N LEU A 80 -5.34 5.03 -5.80
CA LEU A 80 -3.91 5.28 -5.70
C LEU A 80 -3.12 3.96 -5.74
N ARG A 81 -3.53 2.98 -4.93
CA ARG A 81 -2.92 1.65 -4.86
C ARG A 81 -2.92 0.94 -6.21
N ASP A 82 -4.05 0.96 -6.91
CA ASP A 82 -4.20 0.38 -8.24
C ASP A 82 -3.29 1.06 -9.26
N GLY A 83 -3.28 2.39 -9.28
CA GLY A 83 -2.44 3.19 -10.16
C GLY A 83 -0.95 2.94 -9.95
N LEU A 84 -0.49 2.95 -8.70
CA LEU A 84 0.91 2.67 -8.35
C LEU A 84 1.32 1.24 -8.73
N PHE A 85 0.51 0.25 -8.37
CA PHE A 85 0.79 -1.15 -8.67
C PHE A 85 0.87 -1.41 -10.18
N THR A 86 -0.11 -0.92 -10.93
CA THR A 86 -0.19 -1.16 -12.37
C THR A 86 0.99 -0.52 -13.10
N ALA A 87 1.37 0.72 -12.73
CA ALA A 87 2.51 1.40 -13.33
C ALA A 87 3.85 0.70 -13.03
N VAL A 88 4.08 0.30 -11.77
CA VAL A 88 5.31 -0.43 -11.39
C VAL A 88 5.38 -1.80 -12.06
N LYS A 89 4.25 -2.52 -12.10
CA LYS A 89 4.18 -3.81 -12.80
C LYS A 89 4.47 -3.67 -14.30
N SER A 90 3.86 -2.68 -14.97
CA SER A 90 4.13 -2.39 -16.38
C SER A 90 5.61 -2.09 -16.62
N PHE A 91 6.25 -1.31 -15.75
CA PHE A 91 7.68 -1.01 -15.85
C PHE A 91 8.53 -2.27 -15.70
N ILE A 92 8.25 -3.11 -14.71
CA ILE A 92 8.98 -4.36 -14.45
C ILE A 92 8.85 -5.32 -15.64
N GLU A 93 7.65 -5.44 -16.22
CA GLU A 93 7.39 -6.29 -17.39
C GLU A 93 8.10 -5.76 -18.64
N LEU A 94 8.00 -4.45 -18.90
CA LEU A 94 8.65 -3.79 -20.04
C LEU A 94 10.17 -3.97 -20.04
N HIS A 95 10.79 -3.89 -18.87
CA HIS A 95 12.25 -4.01 -18.72
C HIS A 95 12.73 -5.45 -18.42
N GLY A 96 11.82 -6.43 -18.40
CA GLY A 96 12.16 -7.84 -18.18
C GLY A 96 12.81 -8.13 -16.81
N LEU A 97 12.45 -7.37 -15.78
CA LEU A 97 13.09 -7.42 -14.46
C LEU A 97 12.55 -8.51 -13.55
N LEU A 98 11.41 -9.12 -13.89
CA LEU A 98 10.76 -10.09 -13.03
C LEU A 98 11.46 -11.44 -13.05
N PRO A 99 11.99 -11.94 -11.90
CA PRO A 99 12.61 -13.27 -11.84
C PRO A 99 11.59 -14.39 -12.08
N LYS A 100 12.06 -15.52 -12.63
CA LYS A 100 11.20 -16.70 -12.84
C LYS A 100 10.56 -17.17 -11.54
N GLY A 101 9.26 -17.43 -11.57
CA GLY A 101 8.50 -17.92 -10.43
C GLY A 101 8.09 -16.86 -9.41
N VAL A 102 8.48 -15.61 -9.59
CA VAL A 102 8.01 -14.51 -8.73
C VAL A 102 6.72 -13.93 -9.28
N LYS A 103 5.70 -13.83 -8.42
CA LYS A 103 4.41 -13.21 -8.73
C LYS A 103 4.24 -11.95 -7.90
N LEU A 104 4.17 -10.80 -8.55
CA LEU A 104 3.90 -9.52 -7.92
C LEU A 104 2.43 -9.40 -7.50
N MET A 105 2.21 -8.80 -6.36
CA MET A 105 0.89 -8.42 -5.84
C MET A 105 0.88 -6.94 -5.45
N PRO A 106 -0.29 -6.28 -5.41
CA PRO A 106 -0.39 -4.87 -5.02
C PRO A 106 0.30 -4.54 -3.70
N GLU A 107 0.25 -5.48 -2.73
CA GLU A 107 0.91 -5.33 -1.43
C GLU A 107 2.43 -5.18 -1.53
N ASP A 108 3.06 -5.84 -2.49
CA ASP A 108 4.52 -5.82 -2.63
C ASP A 108 5.04 -4.41 -2.99
N VAL A 109 4.21 -3.62 -3.66
CA VAL A 109 4.50 -2.21 -3.95
C VAL A 109 3.98 -1.31 -2.84
N PHE A 110 2.73 -1.49 -2.42
CA PHE A 110 2.04 -0.56 -1.54
C PHE A 110 2.48 -0.66 -0.07
N ALA A 111 2.98 -1.82 0.38
CA ALA A 111 3.44 -2.01 1.76
C ALA A 111 4.54 -1.01 2.16
N ARG A 112 5.36 -0.58 1.20
CA ARG A 112 6.49 0.34 1.39
C ARG A 112 6.20 1.77 0.93
N ALA A 113 4.96 2.05 0.49
CA ALA A 113 4.54 3.37 0.07
C ALA A 113 4.02 4.19 1.25
N SER A 114 4.65 5.33 1.48
CA SER A 114 4.13 6.43 2.28
C SER A 114 3.53 7.46 1.34
N TYR A 115 2.38 8.04 1.68
CA TYR A 115 1.73 8.99 0.80
C TYR A 115 0.84 10.00 1.54
N VAL A 116 0.64 11.12 0.87
CA VAL A 116 -0.45 12.06 1.13
C VAL A 116 -1.26 12.19 -0.17
N LEU A 117 -2.54 11.91 -0.09
CA LEU A 117 -3.48 11.96 -1.21
C LEU A 117 -4.60 12.96 -0.93
N SER A 118 -4.85 13.86 -1.84
CA SER A 118 -6.00 14.79 -1.78
C SER A 118 -6.85 14.61 -3.03
N ALA A 119 -8.01 13.97 -2.88
CA ALA A 119 -8.96 13.78 -3.97
C ALA A 119 -10.04 14.86 -3.96
N LYS A 120 -10.45 15.31 -5.15
CA LYS A 120 -11.63 16.15 -5.38
C LYS A 120 -12.70 15.33 -6.09
N VAL A 121 -13.83 15.18 -5.47
CA VAL A 121 -14.98 14.39 -5.96
C VAL A 121 -16.23 15.25 -5.87
N LEU A 122 -16.99 15.34 -6.95
CA LEU A 122 -18.14 16.24 -7.04
C LEU A 122 -19.25 15.87 -6.04
N ASP A 123 -19.59 14.58 -5.97
CA ASP A 123 -20.64 14.06 -5.05
C ASP A 123 -20.07 12.87 -4.25
N PRO A 124 -19.25 13.14 -3.21
CA PRO A 124 -18.62 12.08 -2.45
C PRO A 124 -19.60 11.35 -1.53
N GLN A 125 -19.67 10.03 -1.69
CA GLN A 125 -20.43 9.16 -0.81
C GLN A 125 -19.51 8.59 0.27
N PHE A 126 -19.79 8.88 1.53
CA PHE A 126 -19.01 8.41 2.67
C PHE A 126 -19.73 7.30 3.41
N GLN A 127 -18.95 6.41 4.03
CA GLN A 127 -19.45 5.45 4.97
C GLN A 127 -19.63 6.13 6.34
N GLY A 128 -20.89 6.20 6.82
CA GLY A 128 -21.22 6.81 8.10
C GLY A 128 -21.23 8.35 8.12
N GLN A 129 -21.67 8.91 9.24
CA GLN A 129 -21.81 10.37 9.42
C GLN A 129 -20.47 11.09 9.64
N ILE A 130 -19.46 10.40 10.15
CA ILE A 130 -18.14 10.96 10.52
C ILE A 130 -17.26 11.19 9.29
N LYS A 131 -17.66 10.66 8.11
CA LYS A 131 -16.96 10.83 6.83
C LYS A 131 -15.52 10.29 6.80
N GLU A 132 -15.18 9.34 7.65
CA GLU A 132 -13.82 8.78 7.75
C GLU A 132 -13.40 7.93 6.56
N ARG A 133 -14.38 7.41 5.80
CA ARG A 133 -14.12 6.50 4.68
C ARG A 133 -14.95 6.87 3.46
N LEU A 134 -14.28 7.09 2.33
CA LEU A 134 -14.96 7.28 1.04
C LEU A 134 -15.43 5.94 0.48
N ASN A 135 -16.68 5.93 -0.03
CA ASN A 135 -17.31 4.75 -0.64
C ASN A 135 -17.75 4.97 -2.10
N SER A 136 -17.47 6.12 -2.69
CA SER A 136 -17.78 6.41 -4.10
C SER A 136 -17.01 5.47 -5.02
N ARG A 137 -17.71 4.59 -5.75
CA ARG A 137 -17.07 3.56 -6.61
C ARG A 137 -16.18 4.16 -7.70
N ASP A 138 -16.62 5.26 -8.29
CA ASP A 138 -15.90 5.92 -9.38
C ASP A 138 -14.58 6.56 -8.93
N ALA A 139 -14.41 6.83 -7.62
CA ALA A 139 -13.17 7.39 -7.10
C ALA A 139 -11.95 6.46 -7.27
N VAL A 140 -12.14 5.14 -7.35
CA VAL A 140 -11.06 4.19 -7.70
C VAL A 140 -10.53 4.52 -9.09
N ARG A 141 -11.43 4.60 -10.07
CA ARG A 141 -11.07 4.87 -11.46
C ARG A 141 -10.57 6.31 -11.64
N LEU A 142 -11.18 7.27 -10.95
CA LEU A 142 -10.77 8.67 -10.98
C LEU A 142 -9.29 8.82 -10.60
N VAL A 143 -8.89 8.34 -9.43
CA VAL A 143 -7.52 8.47 -8.96
C VAL A 143 -6.56 7.64 -9.80
N SER A 144 -6.88 6.37 -10.10
CA SER A 144 -5.98 5.51 -10.86
C SER A 144 -5.73 6.01 -12.28
N SER A 145 -6.73 6.64 -12.93
CA SER A 145 -6.61 7.17 -14.29
C SER A 145 -5.63 8.33 -14.42
N PHE A 146 -5.38 9.09 -13.35
CA PHE A 146 -4.39 10.16 -13.32
C PHE A 146 -3.04 9.68 -12.78
N VAL A 147 -3.02 8.89 -11.72
CA VAL A 147 -1.80 8.41 -11.07
C VAL A 147 -1.00 7.45 -11.95
N ARG A 148 -1.68 6.49 -12.57
CA ARG A 148 -1.03 5.46 -13.38
C ARG A 148 -0.20 6.05 -14.53
N PRO A 149 -0.75 6.84 -15.47
CA PRO A 149 0.03 7.34 -16.59
C PRO A 149 1.14 8.32 -16.12
N ALA A 150 0.91 9.09 -15.06
CA ALA A 150 1.91 9.97 -14.49
C ALA A 150 3.11 9.18 -13.95
N LEU A 151 2.88 8.09 -13.21
CA LEU A 151 3.96 7.26 -12.70
C LEU A 151 4.65 6.45 -13.81
N GLU A 152 3.91 5.91 -14.77
CA GLU A 152 4.49 5.23 -15.94
C GLU A 152 5.45 6.14 -16.70
N LEU A 153 5.04 7.39 -16.97
CA LEU A 153 5.88 8.38 -17.62
C LEU A 153 7.12 8.71 -16.79
N TRP A 154 6.94 8.98 -15.49
CA TRP A 154 8.02 9.34 -14.58
C TRP A 154 9.07 8.22 -14.43
N LEU A 155 8.65 6.95 -14.32
CA LEU A 155 9.56 5.81 -14.25
C LEU A 155 10.33 5.59 -15.56
N ASN A 156 9.69 5.81 -16.71
CA ASN A 156 10.36 5.70 -18.01
C ASN A 156 11.31 6.86 -18.30
N GLN A 157 11.07 8.05 -17.76
CA GLN A 157 12.00 9.17 -17.80
C GLN A 157 13.20 8.98 -16.85
N HIS A 158 12.99 8.22 -15.76
CA HIS A 158 13.99 7.97 -14.71
C HIS A 158 14.19 6.47 -14.48
N VAL A 159 14.74 5.79 -15.47
CA VAL A 159 14.87 4.32 -15.47
C VAL A 159 15.58 3.79 -14.23
N ASP A 160 16.58 4.51 -13.71
CA ASP A 160 17.30 4.10 -12.49
C ASP A 160 16.40 4.13 -11.25
N TYR A 161 15.47 5.06 -11.14
CA TYR A 161 14.45 5.09 -10.07
C TYR A 161 13.49 3.90 -10.22
N GLY A 162 13.05 3.63 -11.46
CA GLY A 162 12.22 2.48 -11.78
C GLY A 162 12.86 1.15 -11.40
N LYS A 163 14.16 0.98 -11.68
CA LYS A 163 14.92 -0.23 -11.29
C LYS A 163 15.00 -0.40 -9.77
N LYS A 164 15.31 0.66 -9.02
CA LYS A 164 15.34 0.61 -7.56
C LYS A 164 13.97 0.25 -6.97
N LEU A 165 12.89 0.85 -7.50
CA LEU A 165 11.54 0.54 -7.07
C LEU A 165 11.14 -0.90 -7.43
N ALA A 166 11.55 -1.39 -8.60
CA ALA A 166 11.36 -2.78 -9.01
C ALA A 166 12.07 -3.76 -8.06
N GLU A 167 13.33 -3.48 -7.68
CA GLU A 167 14.06 -4.29 -6.71
C GLU A 167 13.34 -4.35 -5.36
N LEU A 168 12.83 -3.22 -4.87
CA LEU A 168 12.08 -3.15 -3.62
C LEU A 168 10.82 -4.03 -3.68
N ALA A 169 10.03 -3.91 -4.75
CA ALA A 169 8.81 -4.70 -4.94
C ALA A 169 9.11 -6.21 -5.11
N ILE A 170 10.15 -6.57 -5.88
CA ILE A 170 10.55 -7.95 -6.08
C ILE A 170 11.05 -8.58 -4.79
N LYS A 171 11.85 -7.87 -3.98
CA LYS A 171 12.28 -8.33 -2.66
C LYS A 171 11.08 -8.62 -1.75
N ALA A 172 10.09 -7.71 -1.73
CA ALA A 172 8.86 -7.90 -0.96
C ALA A 172 8.08 -9.14 -1.42
N ALA A 173 7.90 -9.33 -2.73
CA ALA A 173 7.24 -10.49 -3.30
C ALA A 173 7.94 -11.81 -2.94
N GLN A 174 9.27 -11.85 -3.08
CA GLN A 174 10.08 -13.02 -2.71
C GLN A 174 9.98 -13.36 -1.22
N PHE A 175 10.01 -12.32 -0.36
CA PHE A 175 9.86 -12.52 1.08
C PHE A 175 8.48 -13.09 1.42
N ARG A 176 7.42 -12.54 0.85
CA ARG A 176 6.04 -13.03 1.02
C ARG A 176 5.89 -14.49 0.56
N GLN A 177 6.44 -14.85 -0.61
CA GLN A 177 6.39 -16.22 -1.14
C GLN A 177 7.15 -17.21 -0.25
N LYS A 178 8.36 -16.84 0.25
CA LYS A 178 9.13 -17.68 1.17
C LYS A 178 8.41 -17.88 2.50
N ALA A 179 7.76 -16.85 3.03
CA ALA A 179 6.97 -16.96 4.25
C ALA A 179 5.79 -17.91 4.07
N GLY A 180 5.06 -17.82 2.93
CA GLY A 180 3.97 -18.74 2.60
C GLY A 180 4.43 -20.20 2.50
N GLN A 181 5.56 -20.47 1.86
CA GLN A 181 6.11 -21.83 1.75
C GLN A 181 6.52 -22.45 3.10
N LYS A 182 7.01 -21.63 4.05
CA LYS A 182 7.31 -22.11 5.41
C LYS A 182 6.05 -22.55 6.15
N VAL A 183 4.93 -21.87 5.96
CA VAL A 183 3.64 -22.23 6.57
C VAL A 183 3.10 -23.54 5.96
N GLU A 184 3.21 -23.72 4.63
CA GLU A 184 2.77 -24.96 3.97
C GLU A 184 3.64 -26.17 4.35
N LYS A 185 4.96 -25.98 4.48
CA LYS A 185 5.86 -27.07 4.93
C LYS A 185 5.60 -27.52 6.38
N ARG A 186 5.11 -26.63 7.24
CA ARG A 186 4.67 -27.03 8.60
C ARG A 186 3.36 -27.82 8.61
N LYS A 187 2.50 -27.68 7.59
CA LYS A 187 1.26 -28.47 7.43
C LYS A 187 1.48 -29.89 6.90
N GLY A 188 2.67 -30.22 6.44
CA GLY A 188 2.99 -31.51 5.80
C GLY A 188 3.53 -32.62 6.74
N SER A 189 3.65 -32.40 8.05
CA SER A 189 3.89 -33.48 8.99
C SER A 189 2.55 -34.15 9.31
N GLY A 190 2.38 -35.40 8.92
CA GLY A 190 1.13 -36.19 9.02
C GLY A 190 0.65 -36.48 10.44
N VAL A 191 0.65 -35.48 11.29
CA VAL A 191 0.01 -35.49 12.60
C VAL A 191 -1.36 -34.84 12.46
N ALA A 192 -2.39 -35.44 12.98
CA ALA A 192 -3.75 -34.96 12.97
C ALA A 192 -3.77 -33.43 13.32
N VAL A 193 -4.44 -32.64 12.48
CA VAL A 193 -4.60 -31.21 12.74
C VAL A 193 -5.31 -31.04 14.08
N LEU A 194 -4.56 -30.62 15.10
CA LEU A 194 -5.13 -30.35 16.41
C LEU A 194 -6.14 -29.22 16.30
N PRO A 195 -7.30 -29.27 16.93
CA PRO A 195 -8.25 -28.18 16.98
C PRO A 195 -7.55 -26.90 17.43
N GLY A 196 -7.96 -25.71 16.90
CA GLY A 196 -7.26 -24.43 17.01
C GLY A 196 -6.96 -23.90 18.43
N LYS A 197 -7.31 -24.65 19.48
CA LYS A 197 -6.98 -24.37 20.89
C LYS A 197 -5.90 -25.30 21.46
N LEU A 198 -5.33 -26.18 20.65
CA LEU A 198 -4.27 -27.10 21.06
C LEU A 198 -2.98 -26.74 20.33
N THR A 199 -1.91 -26.61 21.11
CA THR A 199 -0.54 -26.38 20.61
C THR A 199 0.23 -27.68 20.81
N ASP A 200 0.94 -28.13 19.76
CA ASP A 200 1.74 -29.35 19.81
C ASP A 200 3.08 -29.12 20.51
N CYS A 201 3.64 -30.17 21.06
CA CYS A 201 4.94 -30.15 21.71
C CYS A 201 6.06 -30.02 20.67
N GLU A 202 7.09 -29.22 20.97
CA GLU A 202 8.27 -29.07 20.09
C GLU A 202 9.15 -30.35 20.07
N SER A 203 9.15 -31.10 21.18
CA SER A 203 9.90 -32.35 21.33
C SER A 203 9.16 -33.54 20.69
N LYS A 204 9.91 -34.40 20.01
CA LYS A 204 9.39 -35.69 19.48
C LYS A 204 9.56 -36.86 20.49
N ASP A 205 10.18 -36.61 21.62
CA ASP A 205 10.41 -37.58 22.65
C ASP A 205 9.20 -37.67 23.60
N LEU A 206 8.37 -38.64 23.39
CA LEU A 206 7.14 -38.87 24.15
C LEU A 206 7.36 -39.07 25.66
N ALA A 207 8.57 -39.47 26.06
CA ALA A 207 8.89 -39.68 27.49
C ALA A 207 9.11 -38.39 28.27
N HIS A 208 9.34 -37.29 27.55
CA HIS A 208 9.62 -35.96 28.12
C HIS A 208 8.55 -34.92 27.75
N ASN A 209 7.44 -35.35 27.14
CA ASN A 209 6.37 -34.43 26.79
C ASN A 209 5.42 -34.23 27.97
N GLU A 210 5.06 -33.03 28.26
CA GLU A 210 4.13 -32.63 29.30
C GLU A 210 2.88 -31.97 28.70
N VAL A 211 1.72 -32.19 29.32
CA VAL A 211 0.46 -31.55 28.92
C VAL A 211 0.14 -30.43 29.89
N PHE A 212 0.04 -29.21 29.36
CA PHE A 212 -0.40 -28.05 30.12
C PHE A 212 -1.86 -27.76 29.79
N LEU A 213 -2.71 -27.73 30.79
CA LEU A 213 -4.10 -27.30 30.68
C LEU A 213 -4.18 -25.88 31.18
N VAL A 214 -4.62 -24.98 30.29
CA VAL A 214 -4.76 -23.56 30.60
C VAL A 214 -6.20 -23.09 30.43
N GLU A 215 -6.66 -22.20 31.30
CA GLU A 215 -8.00 -21.61 31.21
C GLU A 215 -7.91 -20.20 30.63
N GLY A 216 -8.71 -19.95 29.58
CA GLY A 216 -8.77 -18.63 28.90
C GLY A 216 -7.85 -18.50 27.69
N ASP A 217 -8.28 -17.67 26.74
CA ASP A 217 -7.61 -17.48 25.44
C ASP A 217 -6.26 -16.74 25.57
N SER A 218 -6.00 -16.05 26.68
CA SER A 218 -4.75 -15.30 26.93
C SER A 218 -3.63 -16.10 27.58
N ALA A 219 -3.90 -17.33 28.04
CA ALA A 219 -2.91 -18.15 28.76
C ALA A 219 -2.18 -19.17 27.86
N GLY A 220 -2.58 -19.32 26.62
CA GLY A 220 -2.03 -20.28 25.66
C GLY A 220 -1.32 -19.68 24.45
N GLY A 221 -0.91 -18.38 24.52
CA GLY A 221 -0.20 -17.66 23.46
C GLY A 221 1.30 -17.82 23.48
#